data_5f6a188b7a12bdb54eb8e777f6d966e4
#
_entry.id   5f6a188b7a12bdb54eb8e777f6d966e4
#
_cell.length_a   1.000
_cell.length_b   1.000
_cell.length_c   1.000
_cell.angle_alpha   90.00
_cell.angle_beta   90.00
_cell.angle_gamma   90.00
#
_symmetry.space_group_name_H-M   'P 1'
#
loop_
_entity.id
_entity.type
_entity.pdbx_description
1 polymer ?
#
loop_
_entity_poly.entity_id
_entity_poly.type
_entity_poly.pdbx_seq_one_letter_code
_entity_poly.pdbx_strand_id
1 'polypeptide(L)'
;MIDDLYSARILSLAANLPRAGRLSAPEGTGEKIAKLCGSRAIVDVTLDDQARVKDFAQDVKACALGQAGAGVVGEAAIGSTFAEIEAARDAMLAMLKSGGNGPDNRFEGLRILKQVADYPARHASSMVAIEALLEAVRQAMAKHHTNTRTRIAGAA
;
A
#
# COMPACT_ATOMS: atom_id res chain seq x y z
N MET A 1 -0.33 6.16 -25.28
CA MET A 1 -0.33 4.85 -25.94
C MET A 1 -0.05 3.77 -24.90
N ILE A 2 -0.47 2.54 -25.17
CA ILE A 2 -0.32 1.44 -24.22
C ILE A 2 1.15 1.14 -23.90
N ASP A 3 2.05 1.40 -24.85
CA ASP A 3 3.48 1.21 -24.64
C ASP A 3 4.05 2.10 -23.54
N ASP A 4 3.49 3.30 -23.37
CA ASP A 4 3.92 4.21 -22.31
C ASP A 4 3.47 3.72 -20.93
N LEU A 5 2.37 2.95 -20.89
CA LEU A 5 1.84 2.39 -19.66
C LEU A 5 2.78 1.34 -19.06
N TYR A 6 3.55 0.65 -19.91
CA TYR A 6 4.48 -0.39 -19.49
C TYR A 6 5.94 0.05 -19.73
N SER A 7 6.28 1.24 -19.21
CA SER A 7 7.64 1.78 -19.32
C SER A 7 8.67 0.86 -18.64
N ALA A 8 9.95 1.05 -18.96
CA ALA A 8 11.03 0.30 -18.33
C ALA A 8 11.03 0.45 -16.80
N ARG A 9 10.67 1.63 -16.29
CA ARG A 9 10.59 1.89 -14.84
C ARG A 9 9.45 1.08 -14.21
N ILE A 10 8.29 1.04 -14.84
CA ILE A 10 7.15 0.26 -14.35
C ILE A 10 7.51 -1.23 -14.34
N LEU A 11 8.10 -1.74 -15.42
CA LEU A 11 8.50 -3.15 -15.48
C LEU A 11 9.57 -3.49 -14.45
N SER A 12 10.52 -2.57 -14.21
CA SER A 12 11.55 -2.75 -13.19
C SER A 12 10.94 -2.81 -11.79
N LEU A 13 10.02 -1.91 -11.46
CA LEU A 13 9.32 -1.92 -10.18
C LEU A 13 8.50 -3.21 -10.00
N ALA A 14 7.85 -3.67 -11.07
CA ALA A 14 7.05 -4.90 -11.03
C ALA A 14 7.90 -6.15 -10.81
N ALA A 15 9.13 -6.17 -11.35
CA ALA A 15 10.03 -7.32 -11.27
C ALA A 15 10.78 -7.43 -9.95
N ASN A 16 10.92 -6.33 -9.20
CA ASN A 16 11.76 -6.25 -8.01
C ASN A 16 10.92 -5.87 -6.78
N LEU A 17 10.02 -6.77 -6.38
CA LEU A 17 9.11 -6.51 -5.26
C LEU A 17 9.86 -6.49 -3.93
N PRO A 18 9.97 -5.31 -3.26
CA PRO A 18 10.63 -5.24 -1.96
C PRO A 18 9.82 -5.97 -0.89
N ARG A 19 10.52 -6.64 0.03
CA ARG A 19 9.93 -7.24 1.23
C ARG A 19 8.79 -8.22 0.93
N ALA A 20 8.94 -8.99 -0.16
CA ALA A 20 7.98 -10.02 -0.55
C ALA A 20 7.90 -11.10 0.52
N GLY A 21 6.68 -11.53 0.83
CA GLY A 21 6.40 -12.60 1.78
C GLY A 21 5.40 -12.20 2.85
N ARG A 22 5.47 -12.85 4.00
CA ARG A 22 4.58 -12.63 5.14
C ARG A 22 5.40 -12.49 6.42
N LEU A 23 4.91 -11.69 7.37
CA LEU A 23 5.51 -11.63 8.72
C LEU A 23 5.01 -12.82 9.55
N SER A 24 5.85 -13.33 10.46
CA SER A 24 5.45 -14.44 11.33
C SER A 24 4.48 -14.01 12.43
N ALA A 25 4.56 -12.77 12.90
CA ALA A 25 3.73 -12.25 13.97
C ALA A 25 3.28 -10.82 13.66
N PRO A 26 2.42 -10.62 12.64
CA PRO A 26 1.96 -9.28 12.29
C PRO A 26 1.02 -8.72 13.35
N GLU A 27 1.05 -7.41 13.53
CA GLU A 27 0.10 -6.69 14.35
C GLU A 27 -1.14 -6.29 13.57
N GLY A 28 -1.00 -6.13 12.27
CA GLY A 28 -2.10 -5.89 11.35
C GLY A 28 -1.84 -6.55 10.02
N THR A 29 -2.92 -7.04 9.41
CA THR A 29 -2.89 -7.65 8.08
C THR A 29 -4.03 -7.07 7.26
N GLY A 30 -3.70 -6.50 6.11
CA GLY A 30 -4.69 -5.99 5.16
C GLY A 30 -4.66 -6.79 3.88
N GLU A 31 -5.83 -7.04 3.30
CA GLU A 31 -5.95 -7.69 2.01
C GLU A 31 -6.83 -6.84 1.10
N LYS A 32 -6.43 -6.70 -0.16
CA LYS A 32 -7.22 -6.03 -1.17
C LYS A 32 -7.21 -6.84 -2.46
N ILE A 33 -8.38 -7.00 -3.04
CA ILE A 33 -8.58 -7.75 -4.27
C ILE A 33 -9.24 -6.83 -5.30
N ALA A 34 -8.69 -6.80 -6.52
CA ALA A 34 -9.29 -6.12 -7.65
C ALA A 34 -10.09 -7.16 -8.45
N LYS A 35 -11.40 -7.11 -8.35
CA LYS A 35 -12.29 -8.17 -8.85
C LYS A 35 -12.21 -8.40 -10.35
N LEU A 36 -11.99 -7.33 -11.14
CA LEU A 36 -11.98 -7.44 -12.61
C LEU A 36 -10.83 -8.28 -13.14
N CYS A 37 -9.65 -8.19 -12.53
CA CYS A 37 -8.46 -8.90 -13.02
C CYS A 37 -7.92 -9.93 -12.02
N GLY A 38 -8.51 -10.04 -10.83
CA GLY A 38 -8.05 -10.96 -9.80
C GLY A 38 -6.75 -10.56 -9.10
N SER A 39 -6.25 -9.35 -9.34
CA SER A 39 -5.07 -8.84 -8.62
C SER A 39 -5.35 -8.80 -7.12
N ARG A 40 -4.35 -9.22 -6.32
CA ARG A 40 -4.48 -9.29 -4.86
C ARG A 40 -3.20 -8.84 -4.20
N ALA A 41 -3.34 -8.10 -3.09
CA ALA A 41 -2.23 -7.78 -2.21
C ALA A 41 -2.62 -8.13 -0.78
N ILE A 42 -1.71 -8.81 -0.07
CA ILE A 42 -1.80 -9.04 1.37
C ILE A 42 -0.60 -8.33 1.99
N VAL A 43 -0.85 -7.44 2.94
CA VAL A 43 0.20 -6.67 3.61
C VAL A 43 0.16 -6.97 5.10
N ASP A 44 1.31 -7.30 5.67
CA ASP A 44 1.50 -7.47 7.11
C ASP A 44 2.36 -6.34 7.63
N VAL A 45 2.01 -5.78 8.79
CA VAL A 45 2.79 -4.73 9.44
C VAL A 45 2.89 -4.95 10.94
N THR A 46 3.97 -4.40 11.52
CA THR A 46 4.05 -4.06 12.94
C THR A 46 4.33 -2.57 13.04
N LEU A 47 3.97 -1.95 14.16
CA LEU A 47 4.17 -0.53 14.41
C LEU A 47 5.14 -0.32 15.57
N ASP A 48 5.86 0.79 15.53
CA ASP A 48 6.70 1.22 16.64
C ASP A 48 5.87 2.04 17.67
N ASP A 49 6.53 2.54 18.70
CA ASP A 49 5.88 3.31 19.78
C ASP A 49 5.25 4.62 19.30
N GLN A 50 5.64 5.10 18.12
CA GLN A 50 5.13 6.32 17.52
C GLN A 50 4.08 6.04 16.43
N ALA A 51 3.59 4.81 16.38
CA ALA A 51 2.61 4.35 15.39
C ALA A 51 3.12 4.46 13.93
N ARG A 52 4.44 4.34 13.74
CA ARG A 52 5.04 4.25 12.41
C ARG A 52 5.25 2.79 12.05
N VAL A 53 5.16 2.48 10.78
CA VAL A 53 5.42 1.11 10.30
C VAL A 53 6.88 0.75 10.63
N LYS A 54 7.04 -0.29 11.43
CA LYS A 54 8.33 -0.81 11.87
C LYS A 54 8.77 -1.99 11.00
N ASP A 55 7.90 -2.99 10.84
CA ASP A 55 8.11 -4.13 9.96
C ASP A 55 7.00 -4.19 8.93
N PHE A 56 7.33 -4.67 7.75
CA PHE A 56 6.42 -4.75 6.62
C PHE A 56 6.78 -5.95 5.77
N ALA A 57 5.77 -6.70 5.33
CA ALA A 57 5.91 -7.71 4.28
C ALA A 57 4.68 -7.66 3.39
N GLN A 58 4.82 -8.08 2.15
CA GLN A 58 3.72 -8.11 1.21
C GLN A 58 3.76 -9.36 0.34
N ASP A 59 2.59 -9.96 0.17
CA ASP A 59 2.36 -11.07 -0.75
C ASP A 59 1.41 -10.55 -1.83
N VAL A 60 1.96 -10.32 -3.03
CA VAL A 60 1.23 -9.64 -4.10
C VAL A 60 1.21 -10.54 -5.34
N LYS A 61 0.01 -10.76 -5.85
CA LYS A 61 -0.24 -11.45 -7.13
C LYS A 61 -1.11 -10.53 -7.97
N ALA A 62 -0.46 -9.75 -8.83
CA ALA A 62 -1.11 -8.69 -9.58
C ALA A 62 -0.54 -8.58 -10.98
N CYS A 63 -1.24 -7.85 -11.85
CA CYS A 63 -0.70 -7.45 -13.14
C CYS A 63 0.50 -6.52 -12.95
N ALA A 64 1.22 -6.23 -14.03
CA ALA A 64 2.42 -5.39 -13.96
C ALA A 64 2.18 -4.04 -13.27
N LEU A 65 1.01 -3.43 -13.47
CA LEU A 65 0.67 -2.15 -12.86
C LEU A 65 0.48 -2.27 -11.34
N GLY A 66 -0.23 -3.32 -10.90
CA GLY A 66 -0.41 -3.60 -9.48
C GLY A 66 0.92 -3.98 -8.82
N GLN A 67 1.77 -4.74 -9.51
CA GLN A 67 3.10 -5.08 -9.02
C GLN A 67 3.98 -3.83 -8.91
N ALA A 68 3.92 -2.92 -9.89
CA ALA A 68 4.68 -1.66 -9.84
C ALA A 68 4.24 -0.78 -8.67
N GLY A 69 2.94 -0.68 -8.43
CA GLY A 69 2.41 0.02 -7.25
C GLY A 69 2.92 -0.60 -5.96
N ALA A 70 2.92 -1.93 -5.88
CA ALA A 70 3.47 -2.65 -4.73
C ALA A 70 4.97 -2.41 -4.57
N GLY A 71 5.71 -2.28 -5.67
CA GLY A 71 7.13 -1.93 -5.63
C GLY A 71 7.38 -0.59 -4.96
N VAL A 72 6.62 0.43 -5.35
CA VAL A 72 6.72 1.77 -4.72
C VAL A 72 6.33 1.70 -3.25
N VAL A 73 5.22 1.04 -2.94
CA VAL A 73 4.74 0.90 -1.55
C VAL A 73 5.78 0.20 -0.69
N GLY A 74 6.38 -0.89 -1.18
CA GLY A 74 7.38 -1.63 -0.44
C GLY A 74 8.65 -0.82 -0.15
N GLU A 75 9.05 0.06 -1.07
CA GLU A 75 10.20 0.95 -0.86
C GLU A 75 9.93 2.02 0.19
N ALA A 76 8.67 2.47 0.33
CA ALA A 76 8.32 3.63 1.14
C ALA A 76 7.60 3.29 2.46
N ALA A 77 7.20 2.04 2.66
CA ALA A 77 6.32 1.67 3.77
C ALA A 77 6.96 1.84 5.15
N ILE A 78 8.21 1.40 5.31
CA ILE A 78 8.88 1.49 6.62
C ILE A 78 9.03 2.95 7.04
N GLY A 79 8.58 3.25 8.26
CA GLY A 79 8.62 4.61 8.81
C GLY A 79 7.39 5.45 8.47
N SER A 80 6.46 4.94 7.67
CA SER A 80 5.25 5.68 7.32
C SER A 80 4.23 5.69 8.45
N THR A 81 3.42 6.74 8.50
CA THR A 81 2.31 6.88 9.43
C THR A 81 0.99 6.59 8.72
N PHE A 82 -0.05 6.31 9.49
CA PHE A 82 -1.41 6.15 8.95
C PHE A 82 -1.83 7.37 8.12
N ALA A 83 -1.56 8.57 8.62
CA ALA A 83 -1.93 9.81 7.92
C ALA A 83 -1.24 9.94 6.56
N GLU A 84 0.05 9.59 6.48
CA GLU A 84 0.79 9.60 5.22
C GLU A 84 0.22 8.58 4.22
N ILE A 85 -0.10 7.39 4.69
CA ILE A 85 -0.66 6.31 3.85
C ILE A 85 -2.05 6.70 3.35
N GLU A 86 -2.90 7.22 4.22
CA GLU A 86 -4.25 7.66 3.85
C GLU A 86 -4.20 8.79 2.83
N ALA A 87 -3.34 9.79 3.06
CA ALA A 87 -3.16 10.90 2.13
C ALA A 87 -2.68 10.40 0.75
N ALA A 88 -1.75 9.44 0.75
CA ALA A 88 -1.25 8.85 -0.48
C ALA A 88 -2.33 8.07 -1.23
N ARG A 89 -3.14 7.29 -0.51
CA ARG A 89 -4.25 6.56 -1.10
C ARG A 89 -5.26 7.52 -1.73
N ASP A 90 -5.63 8.57 -1.01
CA ASP A 90 -6.61 9.54 -1.50
C ASP A 90 -6.07 10.31 -2.72
N ALA A 91 -4.80 10.72 -2.68
CA ALA A 91 -4.17 11.44 -3.80
C ALA A 91 -4.02 10.54 -5.04
N MET A 92 -3.71 9.26 -4.83
CA MET A 92 -3.64 8.31 -5.94
C MET A 92 -5.00 8.08 -6.56
N LEU A 93 -6.04 7.94 -5.75
CA LEU A 93 -7.41 7.79 -6.25
C LEU A 93 -7.83 9.01 -7.07
N ALA A 94 -7.55 10.22 -6.58
CA ALA A 94 -7.84 11.45 -7.30
C ALA A 94 -7.05 11.54 -8.63
N MET A 95 -5.79 11.11 -8.62
CA MET A 95 -4.96 11.06 -9.83
C MET A 95 -5.59 10.17 -10.89
N LEU A 96 -6.08 8.99 -10.51
CA LEU A 96 -6.67 8.05 -11.44
C LEU A 96 -8.07 8.45 -11.89
N LYS A 97 -8.89 9.00 -11.00
CA LYS A 97 -10.32 9.27 -11.25
C LYS A 97 -10.62 10.69 -11.71
N SER A 98 -9.82 11.67 -11.29
CA SER A 98 -10.15 13.08 -11.43
C SER A 98 -9.00 13.94 -11.98
N GLY A 99 -7.93 13.32 -12.46
CA GLY A 99 -6.81 14.05 -13.06
C GLY A 99 -5.89 14.75 -12.05
N GLY A 100 -5.91 14.35 -10.78
CA GLY A 100 -5.02 14.90 -9.77
C GLY A 100 -3.55 14.59 -10.05
N ASN A 101 -2.65 15.24 -9.31
CA ASN A 101 -1.20 15.10 -9.50
C ASN A 101 -0.60 13.86 -8.85
N GLY A 102 -1.35 13.19 -7.98
CA GLY A 102 -0.86 12.04 -7.25
C GLY A 102 -0.22 12.39 -5.92
N PRO A 103 0.27 11.38 -5.17
CA PRO A 103 0.87 11.62 -3.86
C PRO A 103 2.07 12.56 -3.93
N ASP A 104 2.20 13.41 -2.92
CA ASP A 104 3.30 14.38 -2.80
C ASP A 104 4.18 14.13 -1.56
N ASN A 105 3.98 13.01 -0.88
CA ASN A 105 4.76 12.60 0.28
C ASN A 105 5.72 11.45 -0.09
N ARG A 106 6.15 10.64 0.88
CA ARG A 106 7.08 9.53 0.64
C ARG A 106 6.61 8.54 -0.43
N PHE A 107 5.30 8.51 -0.72
CA PHE A 107 4.71 7.65 -1.73
C PHE A 107 4.61 8.32 -3.11
N GLU A 108 5.32 9.42 -3.33
CA GLU A 108 5.28 10.16 -4.60
C GLU A 108 5.66 9.31 -5.82
N GLY A 109 6.43 8.23 -5.60
CA GLY A 109 6.76 7.28 -6.67
C GLY A 109 5.52 6.67 -7.36
N LEU A 110 4.37 6.69 -6.69
CA LEU A 110 3.11 6.22 -7.29
C LEU A 110 2.65 7.09 -8.47
N ARG A 111 3.20 8.30 -8.62
CA ARG A 111 2.90 9.16 -9.78
C ARG A 111 3.31 8.54 -11.10
N ILE A 112 4.19 7.55 -11.10
CA ILE A 112 4.56 6.81 -12.30
C ILE A 112 3.35 6.12 -12.95
N LEU A 113 2.30 5.88 -12.16
CA LEU A 113 1.06 5.23 -12.63
C LEU A 113 0.02 6.24 -13.15
N LYS A 114 0.39 7.50 -13.35
CA LYS A 114 -0.56 8.56 -13.77
C LYS A 114 -1.30 8.20 -15.06
N GLN A 115 -0.61 7.57 -16.01
CA GLN A 115 -1.23 7.20 -17.30
C GLN A 115 -2.33 6.13 -17.14
N VAL A 116 -2.37 5.42 -16.02
CA VAL A 116 -3.44 4.46 -15.74
C VAL A 116 -4.81 5.15 -15.65
N ALA A 117 -4.83 6.47 -15.43
CA ALA A 117 -6.06 7.26 -15.43
C ALA A 117 -6.90 7.03 -16.69
N ASP A 118 -6.25 6.82 -17.84
CA ASP A 118 -6.92 6.59 -19.13
C ASP A 118 -7.47 5.17 -19.28
N TYR A 119 -7.24 4.29 -18.29
CA TYR A 119 -7.62 2.89 -18.34
C TYR A 119 -8.44 2.50 -17.10
N PRO A 120 -9.73 2.90 -17.03
CA PRO A 120 -10.55 2.70 -15.82
C PRO A 120 -10.59 1.26 -15.30
N ALA A 121 -10.54 0.26 -16.19
CA ALA A 121 -10.55 -1.15 -15.79
C ALA A 121 -9.31 -1.56 -14.98
N ARG A 122 -8.25 -0.75 -15.00
CA ARG A 122 -6.99 -1.04 -14.29
C ARG A 122 -6.78 -0.18 -13.04
N HIS A 123 -7.72 0.70 -12.74
CA HIS A 123 -7.62 1.56 -11.55
C HIS A 123 -7.52 0.73 -10.26
N ALA A 124 -8.44 -0.21 -10.09
CA ALA A 124 -8.51 -1.01 -8.87
C ALA A 124 -7.23 -1.84 -8.67
N SER A 125 -6.70 -2.48 -9.74
CA SER A 125 -5.50 -3.31 -9.63
C SER A 125 -4.26 -2.49 -9.28
N SER A 126 -4.19 -1.24 -9.75
CA SER A 126 -3.07 -0.34 -9.45
C SER A 126 -3.05 0.10 -7.99
N MET A 127 -4.18 0.01 -7.30
CA MET A 127 -4.34 0.50 -5.92
C MET A 127 -4.28 -0.60 -4.86
N VAL A 128 -4.18 -1.88 -5.22
CA VAL A 128 -4.29 -2.96 -4.23
C VAL A 128 -3.25 -2.86 -3.12
N ALA A 129 -2.01 -2.50 -3.42
CA ALA A 129 -0.93 -2.46 -2.44
C ALA A 129 -1.12 -1.33 -1.42
N ILE A 130 -1.40 -0.09 -1.88
CA ILE A 130 -1.57 1.04 -0.95
C ILE A 130 -2.83 0.87 -0.09
N GLU A 131 -3.89 0.30 -0.63
CA GLU A 131 -5.10 0.05 0.12
C GLU A 131 -4.92 -1.09 1.13
N ALA A 132 -4.20 -2.15 0.76
CA ALA A 132 -3.87 -3.23 1.70
C ALA A 132 -3.00 -2.72 2.84
N LEU A 133 -2.02 -1.85 2.55
CA LEU A 133 -1.19 -1.23 3.58
C LEU A 133 -2.03 -0.37 4.54
N LEU A 134 -2.94 0.43 4.00
CA LEU A 134 -3.83 1.27 4.82
C LEU A 134 -4.64 0.42 5.80
N GLU A 135 -5.22 -0.68 5.32
CA GLU A 135 -6.01 -1.57 6.15
C GLU A 135 -5.15 -2.27 7.20
N ALA A 136 -3.94 -2.72 6.82
CA ALA A 136 -3.03 -3.37 7.76
C ALA A 136 -2.65 -2.43 8.91
N VAL A 137 -2.32 -1.18 8.59
CA VAL A 137 -1.97 -0.18 9.62
C VAL A 137 -3.17 0.16 10.49
N ARG A 138 -4.37 0.26 9.90
CA ARG A 138 -5.60 0.49 10.66
C ARG A 138 -5.81 -0.61 11.71
N GLN A 139 -5.66 -1.87 11.33
CA GLN A 139 -5.79 -3.00 12.24
C GLN A 139 -4.70 -2.99 13.31
N ALA A 140 -3.46 -2.70 12.94
CA ALA A 140 -2.35 -2.64 13.89
C ALA A 140 -2.56 -1.53 14.93
N MET A 141 -3.07 -0.37 14.52
CA MET A 141 -3.38 0.74 15.42
C MET A 141 -4.49 0.36 16.40
N ALA A 142 -5.53 -0.33 15.93
CA ALA A 142 -6.61 -0.80 16.77
C ALA A 142 -6.11 -1.79 17.83
N LYS A 143 -5.20 -2.68 17.45
CA LYS A 143 -4.58 -3.64 18.37
C LYS A 143 -3.73 -2.94 19.43
N HIS A 144 -2.92 -1.95 19.04
CA HIS A 144 -2.13 -1.15 19.98
C HIS A 144 -3.02 -0.40 20.98
N HIS A 145 -4.10 0.17 20.51
CA HIS A 145 -5.05 0.89 21.35
C HIS A 145 -5.70 -0.04 22.38
N THR A 146 -6.13 -1.23 21.98
CA THR A 146 -6.70 -2.25 22.87
C THR A 146 -5.69 -2.71 23.90
N ASN A 147 -4.43 -2.99 23.49
CA ASN A 147 -3.38 -3.39 24.41
C ASN A 147 -3.06 -2.31 25.44
N THR A 148 -3.02 -1.04 25.04
CA THR A 148 -2.81 0.08 25.94
C THR A 148 -3.93 0.19 26.97
N ARG A 149 -5.19 0.05 26.56
CA ARG A 149 -6.33 0.04 27.47
C ARG A 149 -6.26 -1.11 28.49
N THR A 150 -5.90 -2.28 28.01
CA THR A 150 -5.74 -3.46 28.88
C THR A 150 -4.65 -3.25 29.92
N ARG A 151 -3.50 -2.67 29.51
CA ARG A 151 -2.40 -2.35 30.43
C ARG A 151 -2.81 -1.35 31.50
N ILE A 152 -3.52 -0.29 31.12
CA ILE A 152 -4.00 0.72 32.05
C ILE A 152 -4.98 0.10 33.04
N ALA A 153 -5.93 -0.70 32.58
CA ALA A 153 -6.89 -1.39 33.43
C ALA A 153 -6.22 -2.38 34.38
N GLY A 154 -5.18 -3.07 33.92
CA GLY A 154 -4.43 -4.05 34.71
C GLY A 154 -3.47 -3.44 35.73
N ALA A 155 -3.16 -2.15 35.62
CA ALA A 155 -2.26 -1.44 36.52
C ALA A 155 -2.96 -0.89 37.78
N ALA A 156 -4.28 -0.98 37.85
CA ALA A 156 -5.06 -0.53 39.01
C ALA A 156 -5.16 -1.62 40.14
#